data_ba26f2cef5a786e6a9ab3cd2fe9ed632
#
_entry.id   ba26f2cef5a786e6a9ab3cd2fe9ed632
#
_cell.length_a   1.000
_cell.length_b   1.000
_cell.length_c   1.000
_cell.angle_alpha   90.00
_cell.angle_beta   90.00
_cell.angle_gamma   90.00
#
_symmetry.space_group_name_H-M   'P 1'
#
loop_
_entity.id
_entity.type
_entity.pdbx_description
1 polymer ?
#
loop_
_entity_poly.entity_id
_entity_poly.type
_entity_poly.pdbx_seq_one_letter_code
_entity_poly.pdbx_strand_id
1 'polypeptide(L)'
;EEEGLVDGLKFCSNNAVQITNMVGKRQPKGVLIKRVSNKLRNPSNRMDELDQTAWEYFESVKKDTGSYPKNFMSKLRSKSDRTFNIFRFYEPLIISKACLQCHGESIQPMVNKEIQKLYSNDKAIGYKEGDLRGLIVVQVTPQAIYNRANQVK
;
A
#
# COMPACT_ATOMS: atom_id res chain seq x y z
N GLU A 1 -19.41 -3.43 20.88
CA GLU A 1 -18.97 -3.22 19.47
C GLU A 1 -17.88 -2.16 19.34
N GLU A 2 -17.96 -1.00 20.06
CA GLU A 2 -16.96 0.09 19.97
C GLU A 2 -15.61 -0.30 20.54
N GLU A 3 -15.54 -1.03 21.65
CA GLU A 3 -14.30 -1.54 22.25
C GLU A 3 -13.57 -2.47 21.28
N GLY A 4 -14.27 -3.35 20.58
CA GLY A 4 -13.67 -4.23 19.57
C GLY A 4 -13.07 -3.49 18.37
N LEU A 5 -13.63 -2.32 17.99
CA LEU A 5 -13.05 -1.46 16.94
C LEU A 5 -11.76 -0.78 17.40
N VAL A 6 -11.73 -0.31 18.65
CA VAL A 6 -10.52 0.31 19.23
C VAL A 6 -9.39 -0.73 19.37
N ASP A 7 -9.72 -1.95 19.79
CA ASP A 7 -8.74 -3.04 19.88
C ASP A 7 -8.25 -3.47 18.51
N GLY A 8 -9.13 -3.55 17.52
CA GLY A 8 -8.76 -3.77 16.12
C GLY A 8 -7.83 -2.68 15.58
N LEU A 9 -8.09 -1.41 15.90
CA LEU A 9 -7.24 -0.28 15.52
C LEU A 9 -5.85 -0.40 16.15
N LYS A 10 -5.76 -0.70 17.46
CA LYS A 10 -4.50 -0.91 18.17
C LYS A 10 -3.73 -2.08 17.59
N PHE A 11 -4.42 -3.20 17.32
CA PHE A 11 -3.80 -4.33 16.64
C PHE A 11 -3.22 -3.94 15.29
N CYS A 12 -3.98 -3.26 14.44
CA CYS A 12 -3.53 -2.80 13.13
C CYS A 12 -2.35 -1.83 13.24
N SER A 13 -2.39 -0.88 14.18
CA SER A 13 -1.31 0.10 14.35
C SER A 13 0.01 -0.56 14.75
N ASN A 14 -0.05 -1.56 15.62
CA ASN A 14 1.13 -2.25 16.14
C ASN A 14 1.68 -3.31 15.18
N ASN A 15 0.81 -3.93 14.37
CA ASN A 15 1.19 -5.13 13.62
C ASN A 15 1.26 -4.91 12.09
N ALA A 16 0.57 -3.91 11.54
CA ALA A 16 0.45 -3.81 10.07
C ALA A 16 1.80 -3.61 9.37
N VAL A 17 2.71 -2.81 9.94
CA VAL A 17 4.06 -2.60 9.41
C VAL A 17 4.90 -3.87 9.62
N GLN A 18 4.80 -4.49 10.79
CA GLN A 18 5.52 -5.71 11.11
C GLN A 18 5.13 -6.87 10.21
N ILE A 19 3.82 -7.05 9.94
CA ILE A 19 3.32 -8.08 9.01
C ILE A 19 3.89 -7.84 7.61
N THR A 20 3.83 -6.60 7.10
CA THR A 20 4.38 -6.26 5.78
C THR A 20 5.89 -6.56 5.73
N ASN A 21 6.63 -6.20 6.78
CA ASN A 21 8.07 -6.47 6.88
C ASN A 21 8.38 -7.97 6.98
N MET A 22 7.57 -8.72 7.74
CA MET A 22 7.73 -10.19 7.85
C MET A 22 7.50 -10.88 6.50
N VAL A 23 6.46 -10.47 5.78
CA VAL A 23 6.20 -11.00 4.43
C VAL A 23 7.36 -10.65 3.50
N GLY A 24 7.87 -9.41 3.56
CA GLY A 24 9.04 -8.97 2.79
C GLY A 24 10.31 -9.77 3.11
N LYS A 25 10.59 -10.04 4.41
CA LYS A 25 11.76 -10.82 4.84
C LYS A 25 11.73 -12.29 4.39
N ARG A 26 10.54 -12.86 4.15
CA ARG A 26 10.37 -14.23 3.63
C ARG A 26 10.58 -14.32 2.13
N GLN A 27 10.67 -13.18 1.43
CA GLN A 27 10.90 -13.16 0.00
C GLN A 27 12.39 -13.36 -0.33
N PRO A 28 12.70 -13.83 -1.54
CA PRO A 28 14.08 -13.90 -2.02
C PRO A 28 14.77 -12.53 -1.94
N LYS A 29 16.10 -12.54 -1.74
CA LYS A 29 16.91 -11.31 -1.76
C LYS A 29 16.67 -10.55 -3.08
N GLY A 30 16.34 -9.25 -2.97
CA GLY A 30 16.03 -8.41 -4.12
C GLY A 30 14.53 -8.23 -4.39
N VAL A 31 13.65 -8.83 -3.56
CA VAL A 31 12.22 -8.53 -3.54
C VAL A 31 11.92 -7.60 -2.36
N LEU A 32 11.25 -6.48 -2.62
CA LEU A 32 10.76 -5.54 -1.62
C LEU A 32 9.24 -5.49 -1.69
N ILE A 33 8.58 -5.53 -0.53
CA ILE A 33 7.13 -5.32 -0.42
C ILE A 33 6.89 -4.10 0.47
N LYS A 34 6.08 -3.15 -0.01
CA LYS A 34 5.66 -1.97 0.75
C LYS A 34 4.20 -1.66 0.47
N ARG A 35 3.59 -0.85 1.34
CA ARG A 35 2.30 -0.21 1.09
C ARG A 35 2.52 1.27 0.95
N VAL A 36 1.79 1.90 0.03
CA VAL A 36 1.86 3.34 -0.20
C VAL A 36 0.46 3.94 -0.28
N SER A 37 0.34 5.23 0.01
CA SER A 37 -0.94 5.92 -0.02
C SER A 37 -0.75 7.41 -0.27
N ASN A 38 -1.75 8.04 -0.86
CA ASN A 38 -1.84 9.49 -1.04
C ASN A 38 -2.25 10.19 0.27
N LYS A 39 -3.30 9.68 0.96
CA LYS A 39 -3.72 10.18 2.28
C LYS A 39 -3.06 9.34 3.37
N LEU A 40 -1.99 9.86 3.99
CA LEU A 40 -1.18 9.13 4.95
C LEU A 40 -1.85 9.07 6.32
N ARG A 41 -1.96 7.85 6.90
CA ARG A 41 -2.10 7.62 8.34
C ARG A 41 -0.73 7.37 8.95
N ASN A 42 0.04 6.45 8.39
CA ASN A 42 1.43 6.21 8.76
C ASN A 42 2.36 6.90 7.75
N PRO A 43 3.25 7.81 8.18
CA PRO A 43 4.19 8.49 7.30
C PRO A 43 5.12 7.57 6.50
N SER A 44 5.39 6.34 7.00
CA SER A 44 6.19 5.33 6.28
C SER A 44 5.57 4.88 4.96
N ASN A 45 4.27 5.12 4.76
CA ASN A 45 3.55 4.74 3.54
C ASN A 45 3.58 5.84 2.46
N ARG A 46 4.53 6.77 2.53
CA ARG A 46 4.71 7.82 1.53
C ARG A 46 5.08 7.21 0.17
N MET A 47 4.48 7.72 -0.89
CA MET A 47 4.80 7.40 -2.27
C MET A 47 6.11 8.07 -2.70
N ASP A 48 6.92 7.36 -3.48
CA ASP A 48 7.95 7.95 -4.31
C ASP A 48 7.36 8.34 -5.69
N GLU A 49 8.18 8.95 -6.58
CA GLU A 49 7.73 9.42 -7.90
C GLU A 49 7.11 8.31 -8.75
N LEU A 50 7.62 7.08 -8.64
CA LEU A 50 7.10 5.95 -9.40
C LEU A 50 5.77 5.45 -8.85
N ASP A 51 5.63 5.46 -7.55
CA ASP A 51 4.37 5.12 -6.88
C ASP A 51 3.31 6.18 -7.23
N GLN A 52 3.70 7.45 -7.35
CA GLN A 52 2.82 8.53 -7.77
C GLN A 52 2.33 8.32 -9.22
N THR A 53 3.23 7.97 -10.14
CA THR A 53 2.87 7.64 -11.54
C THR A 53 1.90 6.46 -11.59
N ALA A 54 2.14 5.43 -10.78
CA ALA A 54 1.21 4.30 -10.69
C ALA A 54 -0.15 4.72 -10.13
N TRP A 55 -0.18 5.56 -9.10
CA TRP A 55 -1.41 6.12 -8.55
C TRP A 55 -2.23 6.85 -9.60
N GLU A 56 -1.59 7.76 -10.35
CA GLU A 56 -2.22 8.53 -11.42
C GLU A 56 -2.79 7.62 -12.52
N TYR A 57 -2.09 6.54 -12.86
CA TYR A 57 -2.59 5.54 -13.78
C TYR A 57 -3.90 4.90 -13.26
N PHE A 58 -3.94 4.46 -12.00
CA PHE A 58 -5.15 3.87 -11.41
C PHE A 58 -6.33 4.85 -11.44
N GLU A 59 -6.10 6.12 -11.06
CA GLU A 59 -7.12 7.17 -11.08
C GLU A 59 -7.62 7.47 -12.50
N SER A 60 -6.71 7.53 -13.48
CA SER A 60 -7.07 7.74 -14.89
C SER A 60 -7.95 6.61 -15.42
N VAL A 61 -7.54 5.35 -15.22
CA VAL A 61 -8.34 4.20 -15.66
C VAL A 61 -9.71 4.18 -14.99
N LYS A 62 -9.79 4.47 -13.69
CA LYS A 62 -11.07 4.59 -12.96
C LYS A 62 -11.97 5.65 -13.57
N LYS A 63 -11.42 6.81 -13.90
CA LYS A 63 -12.16 7.92 -14.53
C LYS A 63 -12.70 7.52 -15.89
N ASP A 64 -11.91 6.81 -16.69
CA ASP A 64 -12.25 6.47 -18.07
C ASP A 64 -13.20 5.26 -18.18
N THR A 65 -13.07 4.28 -17.27
CA THR A 65 -13.77 3.00 -17.35
C THR A 65 -14.81 2.77 -16.25
N GLY A 66 -14.84 3.63 -15.24
CA GLY A 66 -15.70 3.46 -14.05
C GLY A 66 -15.17 2.46 -13.01
N SER A 67 -14.04 1.77 -13.25
CA SER A 67 -13.47 0.78 -12.33
C SER A 67 -11.95 0.85 -12.27
N TYR A 68 -11.38 0.48 -11.12
CA TYR A 68 -9.92 0.35 -11.02
C TYR A 68 -9.45 -0.93 -11.72
N PRO A 69 -8.30 -0.90 -12.41
CA PRO A 69 -7.68 -2.11 -12.94
C PRO A 69 -7.21 -3.00 -11.79
N LYS A 70 -7.18 -4.32 -12.01
CA LYS A 70 -6.75 -5.29 -10.98
C LYS A 70 -5.31 -5.08 -10.53
N ASN A 71 -4.45 -4.68 -11.43
CA ASN A 71 -3.03 -4.44 -11.16
C ASN A 71 -2.41 -3.53 -12.24
N PHE A 72 -1.19 -3.08 -11.95
CA PHE A 72 -0.35 -2.37 -12.89
C PHE A 72 1.10 -2.81 -12.71
N MET A 73 1.84 -2.94 -13.79
CA MET A 73 3.26 -3.28 -13.76
C MET A 73 4.07 -2.20 -14.46
N SER A 74 5.07 -1.67 -13.78
CA SER A 74 6.02 -0.70 -14.30
C SER A 74 7.41 -1.33 -14.40
N LYS A 75 8.10 -1.03 -15.48
CA LYS A 75 9.49 -1.43 -15.74
C LYS A 75 10.37 -0.20 -15.75
N LEU A 76 11.40 -0.21 -14.91
CA LEU A 76 12.35 0.87 -14.78
C LEU A 76 13.74 0.43 -15.25
N ARG A 77 14.39 1.25 -16.07
CA ARG A 77 15.82 1.11 -16.30
C ARG A 77 16.59 1.75 -15.15
N SER A 78 17.55 1.03 -14.61
CA SER A 78 18.50 1.64 -13.67
C SER A 78 19.27 2.75 -14.38
N LYS A 79 19.40 3.91 -13.71
CA LYS A 79 20.22 5.04 -14.23
C LYS A 79 21.72 4.70 -14.20
N SER A 80 22.16 3.87 -13.27
CA SER A 80 23.56 3.49 -13.07
C SER A 80 24.02 2.31 -13.93
N ASP A 81 23.09 1.45 -14.34
CA ASP A 81 23.38 0.28 -15.15
C ASP A 81 22.22 0.04 -16.13
N ARG A 82 22.45 0.34 -17.42
CA ARG A 82 21.43 0.20 -18.48
C ARG A 82 20.98 -1.24 -18.73
N THR A 83 21.69 -2.22 -18.19
CA THR A 83 21.36 -3.64 -18.32
C THR A 83 20.36 -4.10 -17.25
N PHE A 84 20.19 -3.34 -16.15
CA PHE A 84 19.33 -3.73 -15.05
C PHE A 84 17.95 -3.05 -15.12
N ASN A 85 16.91 -3.88 -15.12
CA ASN A 85 15.53 -3.43 -15.02
C ASN A 85 14.99 -3.77 -13.63
N ILE A 86 14.44 -2.76 -12.95
CA ILE A 86 13.65 -2.94 -11.75
C ILE A 86 12.19 -3.05 -12.20
N PHE A 87 11.50 -4.07 -11.73
CA PHE A 87 10.07 -4.23 -11.98
C PHE A 87 9.31 -3.87 -10.70
N ARG A 88 8.25 -3.09 -10.83
CA ARG A 88 7.28 -2.85 -9.77
C ARG A 88 5.91 -3.32 -10.22
N PHE A 89 5.33 -4.17 -9.40
CA PHE A 89 3.95 -4.61 -9.51
C PHE A 89 3.14 -3.87 -8.45
N TYR A 90 1.99 -3.36 -8.85
CA TYR A 90 1.08 -2.60 -8.02
C TYR A 90 -0.29 -3.26 -7.99
N GLU A 91 -0.84 -3.41 -6.79
CA GLU A 91 -2.21 -3.89 -6.57
C GLU A 91 -2.99 -2.82 -5.77
N PRO A 92 -4.19 -2.42 -6.22
CA PRO A 92 -4.95 -1.39 -5.55
C PRO A 92 -5.60 -1.92 -4.27
N LEU A 93 -5.53 -1.12 -3.21
CA LEU A 93 -6.28 -1.33 -1.98
C LEU A 93 -7.54 -0.48 -2.06
N ILE A 94 -8.68 -1.11 -2.28
CA ILE A 94 -9.97 -0.45 -2.41
C ILE A 94 -10.70 -0.44 -1.07
N ILE A 95 -11.32 0.68 -0.73
CA ILE A 95 -12.15 0.84 0.46
C ILE A 95 -13.41 -0.04 0.34
N SER A 96 -13.59 -0.91 1.32
CA SER A 96 -14.83 -1.64 1.57
C SER A 96 -15.63 -1.01 2.71
N LYS A 97 -16.88 -1.44 2.91
CA LYS A 97 -17.72 -0.98 4.04
C LYS A 97 -17.03 -1.11 5.40
N ALA A 98 -16.31 -2.21 5.64
CA ALA A 98 -15.58 -2.40 6.89
C ALA A 98 -14.47 -1.36 7.12
N CYS A 99 -13.82 -0.88 6.04
CA CYS A 99 -12.77 0.12 6.12
C CYS A 99 -13.29 1.49 6.57
N LEU A 100 -14.56 1.80 6.28
CA LEU A 100 -15.18 3.11 6.58
C LEU A 100 -15.29 3.38 8.08
N GLN A 101 -15.30 2.34 8.92
CA GLN A 101 -15.32 2.48 10.38
C GLN A 101 -14.13 3.28 10.92
N CYS A 102 -12.98 3.23 10.22
CA CYS A 102 -11.75 3.94 10.57
C CYS A 102 -11.27 4.92 9.50
N HIS A 103 -11.84 4.88 8.29
CA HIS A 103 -11.40 5.69 7.15
C HIS A 103 -12.51 6.52 6.51
N GLY A 104 -13.76 6.38 6.95
CA GLY A 104 -14.92 7.06 6.39
C GLY A 104 -15.01 8.55 6.71
N GLU A 105 -16.10 9.18 6.25
CA GLU A 105 -16.45 10.57 6.54
C GLU A 105 -16.96 10.72 7.98
N SER A 106 -17.63 9.70 8.51
CA SER A 106 -18.16 9.66 9.88
C SER A 106 -17.51 8.51 10.65
N ILE A 107 -16.58 8.85 11.52
CA ILE A 107 -15.88 7.90 12.39
C ILE A 107 -16.44 8.08 13.80
N GLN A 108 -16.74 6.98 14.49
CA GLN A 108 -17.21 7.01 15.88
C GLN A 108 -16.23 7.79 16.77
N PRO A 109 -16.74 8.65 17.70
CA PRO A 109 -15.90 9.55 18.49
C PRO A 109 -14.77 8.84 19.26
N MET A 110 -15.04 7.66 19.82
CA MET A 110 -14.05 6.88 20.57
C MET A 110 -12.94 6.36 19.64
N VAL A 111 -13.30 5.85 18.47
CA VAL A 111 -12.34 5.39 17.45
C VAL A 111 -11.51 6.56 16.93
N ASN A 112 -12.15 7.69 16.63
CA ASN A 112 -11.44 8.89 16.14
C ASN A 112 -10.46 9.43 17.19
N LYS A 113 -10.85 9.46 18.47
CA LYS A 113 -9.97 9.87 19.57
C LYS A 113 -8.71 8.98 19.64
N GLU A 114 -8.88 7.67 19.47
CA GLU A 114 -7.74 6.75 19.49
C GLU A 114 -6.86 6.88 18.23
N ILE A 115 -7.46 7.10 17.06
CA ILE A 115 -6.72 7.41 15.83
C ILE A 115 -5.83 8.65 16.04
N GLN A 116 -6.37 9.73 16.59
CA GLN A 116 -5.64 10.97 16.84
C GLN A 116 -4.48 10.81 17.83
N LYS A 117 -4.63 9.95 18.85
CA LYS A 117 -3.53 9.61 19.77
C LYS A 117 -2.40 8.89 19.07
N LEU A 118 -2.73 7.92 18.18
CA LEU A 118 -1.75 7.09 17.49
C LEU A 118 -1.12 7.80 16.29
N TYR A 119 -1.87 8.69 15.66
CA TYR A 119 -1.52 9.36 14.40
C TYR A 119 -1.96 10.83 14.42
N SER A 120 -1.19 11.68 15.08
CA SER A 120 -1.51 13.11 15.25
C SER A 120 -1.71 13.89 13.94
N ASN A 121 -1.13 13.42 12.84
CA ASN A 121 -1.23 14.00 11.50
C ASN A 121 -1.98 13.09 10.51
N ASP A 122 -2.97 12.33 11.01
CA ASP A 122 -3.76 11.44 10.15
C ASP A 122 -4.50 12.21 9.06
N LYS A 123 -4.28 11.80 7.80
CA LYS A 123 -4.99 12.30 6.62
C LYS A 123 -5.88 11.23 5.98
N ALA A 124 -5.89 10.00 6.52
CA ALA A 124 -6.55 8.86 5.92
C ALA A 124 -8.02 8.73 6.35
N ILE A 125 -8.76 9.82 6.22
CA ILE A 125 -10.20 9.94 6.54
C ILE A 125 -10.96 10.49 5.34
N GLY A 126 -12.30 10.47 5.43
CA GLY A 126 -13.17 11.02 4.37
C GLY A 126 -13.20 10.18 3.11
N TYR A 127 -13.07 8.87 3.23
CA TYR A 127 -13.22 7.92 2.13
C TYR A 127 -14.66 7.43 1.99
N LYS A 128 -15.01 7.04 0.77
CA LYS A 128 -16.24 6.33 0.42
C LYS A 128 -15.93 4.91 -0.03
N GLU A 129 -16.93 4.05 0.03
CA GLU A 129 -16.80 2.68 -0.52
C GLU A 129 -16.43 2.75 -2.00
N GLY A 130 -15.44 1.96 -2.40
CA GLY A 130 -14.91 1.93 -3.75
C GLY A 130 -13.76 2.90 -4.02
N ASP A 131 -13.39 3.78 -3.07
CA ASP A 131 -12.25 4.68 -3.22
C ASP A 131 -10.91 3.94 -3.16
N LEU A 132 -9.89 4.48 -3.84
CA LEU A 132 -8.51 3.98 -3.77
C LEU A 132 -7.87 4.43 -2.45
N ARG A 133 -7.67 3.47 -1.54
CA ARG A 133 -7.03 3.73 -0.23
C ARG A 133 -5.52 3.78 -0.31
N GLY A 134 -4.95 2.99 -1.19
CA GLY A 134 -3.51 2.81 -1.30
C GLY A 134 -3.14 1.77 -2.36
N LEU A 135 -1.84 1.50 -2.45
CA LEU A 135 -1.31 0.45 -3.31
C LEU A 135 -0.41 -0.48 -2.50
N ILE A 136 -0.52 -1.78 -2.74
CA ILE A 136 0.52 -2.76 -2.40
C ILE A 136 1.53 -2.71 -3.53
N VAL A 137 2.81 -2.58 -3.19
CA VAL A 137 3.90 -2.50 -4.15
C VAL A 137 4.84 -3.68 -3.92
N VAL A 138 5.06 -4.47 -4.96
CA VAL A 138 6.09 -5.50 -4.98
C VAL A 138 7.16 -5.08 -5.97
N GLN A 139 8.34 -4.74 -5.47
CA GLN A 139 9.49 -4.42 -6.30
C GLN A 139 10.38 -5.63 -6.44
N VAL A 140 10.79 -5.95 -7.66
CA VAL A 140 11.67 -7.06 -7.98
C VAL A 140 12.89 -6.52 -8.70
N THR A 141 14.08 -6.80 -8.15
CA THR A 141 15.35 -6.46 -8.79
C THR A 141 15.85 -7.61 -9.64
N PRO A 142 16.72 -7.37 -10.63
CA PRO A 142 17.34 -8.42 -11.45
C PRO A 142 18.03 -9.51 -10.63
N GLN A 143 18.62 -9.14 -9.49
CA GLN A 143 19.26 -10.09 -8.58
C GLN A 143 18.29 -11.17 -8.08
N ALA A 144 17.04 -10.79 -7.79
CA ALA A 144 16.01 -11.75 -7.37
C ALA A 144 15.65 -12.72 -8.51
N ILE A 145 15.57 -12.21 -9.73
CA ILE A 145 15.26 -13.02 -10.93
C ILE A 145 16.41 -14.00 -11.19
N TYR A 146 17.66 -13.53 -11.17
CA TYR A 146 18.85 -14.34 -11.39
C TYR A 146 19.01 -15.45 -10.35
N ASN A 147 18.83 -15.10 -9.06
CA ASN A 147 18.95 -16.07 -7.98
C ASN A 147 17.91 -17.19 -8.09
N ARG A 148 16.68 -16.89 -8.50
CA ARG A 148 15.63 -17.89 -8.68
C ARG A 148 15.92 -18.80 -9.88
N ALA A 149 16.42 -18.27 -10.99
CA ALA A 149 16.78 -19.05 -12.16
C ALA A 149 17.87 -20.08 -11.87
N ASN A 150 18.79 -19.78 -10.94
CA ASN A 150 19.88 -20.70 -10.54
C ASN A 150 19.50 -21.68 -9.44
N GLN A 151 18.34 -21.54 -8.79
CA GLN A 151 17.84 -22.49 -7.77
C GLN A 151 16.97 -23.60 -8.38
N VAL A 152 16.63 -23.52 -9.66
CA VAL A 152 15.78 -24.49 -10.40
C VAL A 152 16.64 -25.48 -11.21
N LYS A 153 17.93 -25.62 -10.89
CA LYS A 153 18.81 -26.64 -11.47
C LYS A 153 18.94 -27.84 -10.54
#